data_bfe119cbd9d81e34cfb497bb7764f3aa
#
_entry.id   bfe119cbd9d81e34cfb497bb7764f3aa
#
_cell.length_a   1.000
_cell.length_b   1.000
_cell.length_c   1.000
_cell.angle_alpha   90.00
_cell.angle_beta   90.00
_cell.angle_gamma   90.00
#
_symmetry.space_group_name_H-M   'P 1'
#
loop_
_entity.id
_entity.type
_entity.pdbx_description
1 polymer ?
#
loop_
_entity_poly.entity_id
_entity_poly.type
_entity_poly.pdbx_seq_one_letter_code
_entity_poly.pdbx_strand_id
1 'polypeptide(L)'
;MKKKIFIILISILLFCFYLLVIKTVILGASPFPKNANLISENPVKNNPEEEKVLPVINNEEKITEEQPTIEEEQPTNIDNNVETENPEDVSPKGITLMSVPFTSQAPFGGWSDLRQEDGCEEASSLMAMLCVKGKKEISKEEALKEILAISDFELEEYGSYMDTSASDTIKRILVAYFDYDEAELQYDIEAEDIIAELEKGNIVMAPFNGRKLGNPNFVAPGPERHMLLIIGYDYDKKEFITNDPGTRLGKGFRYDRDVLFTAIRDYATGENLPIVGNRKAMIVLGR
;
A
#
# COMPACT_ATOMS: atom_id res chain seq x y z
N MET A 1 -39.88 -11.22 -53.19
CA MET A 1 -38.58 -10.62 -53.59
C MET A 1 -38.19 -9.39 -52.73
N LYS A 2 -39.07 -8.41 -52.52
CA LYS A 2 -38.74 -7.16 -51.79
C LYS A 2 -38.22 -7.36 -50.34
N LYS A 3 -38.76 -8.29 -49.56
CA LYS A 3 -38.28 -8.58 -48.18
C LYS A 3 -36.83 -9.15 -48.10
N LYS A 4 -36.45 -9.99 -49.09
CA LYS A 4 -35.08 -10.54 -49.12
C LYS A 4 -34.04 -9.47 -49.48
N ILE A 5 -34.38 -8.56 -50.37
CA ILE A 5 -33.52 -7.44 -50.76
C ILE A 5 -33.31 -6.48 -49.57
N PHE A 6 -34.37 -6.22 -48.79
CA PHE A 6 -34.31 -5.35 -47.61
C PHE A 6 -33.39 -5.92 -46.50
N ILE A 7 -33.47 -7.23 -46.26
CA ILE A 7 -32.60 -7.91 -45.28
C ILE A 7 -31.14 -7.86 -45.72
N ILE A 8 -30.83 -8.07 -47.00
CA ILE A 8 -29.48 -7.98 -47.54
C ILE A 8 -28.90 -6.58 -47.39
N LEU A 9 -29.70 -5.53 -47.67
CA LEU A 9 -29.26 -4.15 -47.50
C LEU A 9 -28.96 -3.78 -46.06
N ILE A 10 -29.76 -4.25 -45.08
CA ILE A 10 -29.49 -4.03 -43.66
C ILE A 10 -28.22 -4.77 -43.23
N SER A 11 -27.97 -5.99 -43.67
CA SER A 11 -26.74 -6.73 -43.37
C SER A 11 -25.50 -6.04 -43.92
N ILE A 12 -25.57 -5.49 -45.13
CA ILE A 12 -24.47 -4.72 -45.74
C ILE A 12 -24.20 -3.42 -44.95
N LEU A 13 -25.23 -2.72 -44.52
CA LEU A 13 -25.14 -1.49 -43.72
C LEU A 13 -24.47 -1.77 -42.35
N LEU A 14 -24.89 -2.83 -41.68
CA LEU A 14 -24.31 -3.26 -40.39
C LEU A 14 -22.84 -3.70 -40.54
N PHE A 15 -22.52 -4.39 -41.63
CA PHE A 15 -21.15 -4.79 -41.93
C PHE A 15 -20.25 -3.60 -42.26
N CYS A 16 -20.73 -2.62 -43.00
CA CYS A 16 -20.01 -1.39 -43.27
C CYS A 16 -19.80 -0.56 -41.99
N PHE A 17 -20.81 -0.49 -41.11
CA PHE A 17 -20.68 0.17 -39.80
C PHE A 17 -19.67 -0.52 -38.92
N TYR A 18 -19.69 -1.85 -38.88
CA TYR A 18 -18.68 -2.66 -38.14
C TYR A 18 -17.25 -2.43 -38.65
N LEU A 19 -17.06 -2.39 -39.99
CA LEU A 19 -15.75 -2.07 -40.58
C LEU A 19 -15.32 -0.64 -40.29
N LEU A 20 -16.23 0.32 -40.19
CA LEU A 20 -15.93 1.71 -39.83
C LEU A 20 -15.44 1.80 -38.37
N VAL A 21 -16.12 1.09 -37.47
CA VAL A 21 -15.74 1.03 -36.04
C VAL A 21 -14.37 0.38 -35.89
N ILE A 22 -14.11 -0.74 -36.58
CA ILE A 22 -12.78 -1.39 -36.54
C ILE A 22 -11.70 -0.45 -37.09
N LYS A 23 -11.98 0.32 -38.14
CA LYS A 23 -11.00 1.24 -38.73
C LYS A 23 -10.66 2.40 -37.80
N THR A 24 -11.63 2.88 -36.99
CA THR A 24 -11.37 3.90 -35.96
C THR A 24 -10.60 3.36 -34.77
N VAL A 25 -10.81 2.10 -34.37
CA VAL A 25 -10.09 1.43 -33.27
C VAL A 25 -8.65 1.05 -33.68
N ILE A 26 -8.44 0.59 -34.93
CA ILE A 26 -7.10 0.15 -35.40
C ILE A 26 -6.22 1.31 -35.84
N LEU A 27 -6.77 2.43 -36.30
CA LEU A 27 -6.01 3.58 -36.81
C LEU A 27 -5.70 4.67 -35.78
N GLY A 28 -6.03 4.46 -34.49
CA GLY A 28 -5.50 5.25 -33.34
C GLY A 28 -5.53 6.76 -33.61
N ALA A 29 -6.65 7.32 -34.04
CA ALA A 29 -6.78 8.77 -34.11
C ALA A 29 -7.10 9.33 -32.72
N SER A 30 -6.06 9.68 -31.96
CA SER A 30 -6.18 10.46 -30.73
C SER A 30 -6.87 11.80 -31.03
N PRO A 31 -7.93 12.18 -30.28
CA PRO A 31 -8.63 13.44 -30.49
C PRO A 31 -7.92 14.66 -29.90
N PHE A 32 -6.67 14.54 -29.41
CA PHE A 32 -5.95 15.65 -28.80
C PHE A 32 -4.85 16.22 -29.68
N PRO A 33 -4.73 17.57 -29.81
CA PRO A 33 -3.72 18.21 -30.64
C PRO A 33 -2.33 18.03 -30.05
N LYS A 34 -1.39 17.53 -30.85
CA LYS A 34 0.03 17.51 -30.55
C LYS A 34 0.57 18.93 -30.59
N ASN A 35 0.70 19.59 -29.46
CA ASN A 35 1.57 20.76 -29.33
C ASN A 35 2.92 20.30 -28.78
N ALA A 36 3.81 19.99 -29.71
CA ALA A 36 5.23 19.97 -29.43
C ALA A 36 5.77 21.35 -29.81
N ASN A 37 6.28 22.09 -28.80
CA ASN A 37 7.49 22.91 -28.97
C ASN A 37 7.76 23.76 -27.72
N LEU A 38 9.01 23.77 -27.37
CA LEU A 38 9.75 24.69 -26.50
C LEU A 38 10.15 24.13 -25.13
N ILE A 39 11.24 23.39 -25.16
CA ILE A 39 12.21 23.46 -24.06
C ILE A 39 13.55 23.84 -24.72
N SER A 40 13.97 25.08 -24.50
CA SER A 40 15.28 25.58 -24.84
C SER A 40 16.27 25.02 -23.81
N GLU A 41 17.29 24.38 -24.30
CA GLU A 41 18.48 24.00 -23.55
C GLU A 41 19.21 25.23 -23.02
N ASN A 42 19.34 25.33 -21.70
CA ASN A 42 20.37 26.19 -21.10
C ASN A 42 21.28 25.30 -20.22
N PRO A 43 22.60 25.32 -20.46
CA PRO A 43 23.54 24.55 -19.65
C PRO A 43 23.78 25.22 -18.31
N VAL A 44 23.53 24.49 -17.23
CA VAL A 44 23.90 24.90 -15.89
C VAL A 44 25.39 24.76 -15.70
N LYS A 45 26.05 25.90 -15.51
CA LYS A 45 27.46 25.99 -15.12
C LYS A 45 27.64 25.51 -13.68
N ASN A 46 28.47 24.48 -13.52
CA ASN A 46 28.99 24.07 -12.21
C ASN A 46 29.90 25.17 -11.66
N ASN A 47 29.59 25.63 -10.45
CA ASN A 47 30.51 26.42 -9.64
C ASN A 47 30.72 25.68 -8.31
N PRO A 48 31.94 25.34 -7.89
CA PRO A 48 32.23 24.71 -6.61
C PRO A 48 32.43 25.81 -5.56
N GLU A 49 31.53 25.91 -4.58
CA GLU A 49 31.75 26.70 -3.36
C GLU A 49 31.86 25.80 -2.14
N GLU A 50 33.06 25.82 -1.63
CA GLU A 50 33.57 25.72 -0.27
C GLU A 50 32.71 25.13 0.86
N GLU A 51 33.20 24.00 1.29
CA GLU A 51 32.93 23.28 2.54
C GLU A 51 33.35 24.13 3.75
N LYS A 52 32.40 24.66 4.51
CA LYS A 52 32.62 25.27 5.82
C LYS A 52 32.41 24.25 6.92
N VAL A 53 33.49 23.75 7.45
CA VAL A 53 33.58 22.91 8.66
C VAL A 53 33.22 23.79 9.87
N LEU A 54 32.21 23.38 10.64
CA LEU A 54 31.92 23.93 11.97
C LEU A 54 32.43 22.97 13.06
N PRO A 55 32.90 23.48 14.18
CA PRO A 55 33.65 22.70 15.16
C PRO A 55 32.76 21.85 16.07
N VAL A 56 33.22 20.66 16.35
CA VAL A 56 32.67 19.72 17.33
C VAL A 56 32.91 20.27 18.74
N ILE A 57 31.81 20.45 19.48
CA ILE A 57 31.87 20.76 20.92
C ILE A 57 31.62 19.45 21.68
N ASN A 58 32.64 18.91 22.29
CA ASN A 58 32.55 17.83 23.26
C ASN A 58 32.09 18.42 24.59
N ASN A 59 30.94 18.00 25.10
CA ASN A 59 30.60 18.14 26.51
C ASN A 59 30.41 16.74 27.10
N GLU A 60 31.42 16.29 27.86
CA GLU A 60 31.28 15.19 28.78
C GLU A 60 30.63 15.70 30.06
N GLU A 61 29.38 15.33 30.30
CA GLU A 61 28.76 15.45 31.63
C GLU A 61 28.69 14.08 32.31
N LYS A 62 29.37 14.04 33.43
CA LYS A 62 29.57 12.92 34.35
C LYS A 62 28.28 12.79 35.21
N ILE A 63 27.49 11.74 34.98
CA ILE A 63 26.35 11.42 35.83
C ILE A 63 26.79 10.49 36.96
N THR A 64 26.61 10.99 38.18
CA THR A 64 26.86 10.28 39.43
C THR A 64 25.64 9.41 39.78
N GLU A 65 25.87 8.12 39.99
CA GLU A 65 24.84 7.18 40.49
C GLU A 65 24.54 7.45 41.96
N GLU A 66 23.28 7.71 42.30
CA GLU A 66 22.74 7.53 43.66
C GLU A 66 21.71 6.42 43.63
N GLN A 67 21.98 5.34 44.39
CA GLN A 67 21.02 4.26 44.66
C GLN A 67 20.10 4.67 45.80
N PRO A 68 18.78 4.44 45.69
CA PRO A 68 17.89 4.44 46.85
C PRO A 68 17.80 3.07 47.51
N THR A 69 18.00 3.07 48.81
CA THR A 69 17.85 1.96 49.75
C THR A 69 16.37 1.55 49.87
N ILE A 70 16.10 0.26 49.75
CA ILE A 70 14.80 -0.34 49.94
C ILE A 70 14.63 -0.71 51.43
N GLU A 71 13.65 -0.13 52.12
CA GLU A 71 13.17 -0.60 53.43
C GLU A 71 12.10 -1.69 53.22
N GLU A 72 12.34 -2.84 53.89
CA GLU A 72 11.39 -3.95 53.97
C GLU A 72 10.25 -3.63 54.95
N GLU A 73 9.01 -3.59 54.50
CA GLU A 73 7.83 -3.71 55.35
C GLU A 73 7.20 -5.08 55.21
N GLN A 74 6.97 -5.75 56.35
CA GLN A 74 6.34 -7.06 56.45
C GLN A 74 4.79 -7.00 56.27
N PRO A 75 4.18 -8.09 55.79
CA PRO A 75 2.77 -8.09 55.38
C PRO A 75 1.79 -8.27 56.55
N THR A 76 0.78 -7.41 56.56
CA THR A 76 -0.43 -7.64 57.37
C THR A 76 -1.44 -8.47 56.59
N ASN A 77 -1.85 -9.58 57.20
CA ASN A 77 -2.95 -10.45 56.75
C ASN A 77 -4.27 -9.68 56.67
N ILE A 78 -4.87 -9.65 55.48
CA ILE A 78 -6.30 -9.35 55.31
C ILE A 78 -6.90 -10.50 54.51
N ASP A 79 -7.73 -11.26 55.20
CA ASP A 79 -8.61 -12.31 54.68
C ASP A 79 -9.73 -11.62 53.87
N ASN A 80 -9.72 -11.73 52.54
CA ASN A 80 -10.89 -11.41 51.73
C ASN A 80 -11.06 -12.47 50.67
N ASN A 81 -12.08 -13.26 50.87
CA ASN A 81 -12.67 -14.20 49.95
C ASN A 81 -13.17 -13.43 48.72
N VAL A 82 -12.37 -13.36 47.66
CA VAL A 82 -12.79 -12.93 46.32
C VAL A 82 -12.84 -14.20 45.48
N GLU A 83 -14.01 -14.56 45.01
CA GLU A 83 -14.19 -15.55 43.96
C GLU A 83 -13.25 -15.17 42.80
N THR A 84 -12.18 -15.95 42.65
CA THR A 84 -11.29 -15.86 41.48
C THR A 84 -12.05 -16.40 40.29
N GLU A 85 -12.57 -15.50 39.45
CA GLU A 85 -12.80 -15.86 38.06
C GLU A 85 -11.48 -16.43 37.52
N ASN A 86 -11.59 -17.66 37.06
CA ASN A 86 -10.50 -18.44 36.50
C ASN A 86 -9.92 -17.63 35.31
N PRO A 87 -8.66 -17.15 35.30
CA PRO A 87 -8.11 -16.58 34.12
C PRO A 87 -8.08 -17.67 33.07
N GLU A 88 -8.84 -17.48 31.98
CA GLU A 88 -8.76 -18.33 30.82
C GLU A 88 -7.28 -18.58 30.51
N ASP A 89 -6.94 -19.84 30.32
CA ASP A 89 -5.60 -20.34 29.98
C ASP A 89 -5.18 -19.69 28.64
N VAL A 90 -4.63 -18.49 28.73
CA VAL A 90 -4.09 -17.77 27.59
C VAL A 90 -2.72 -18.36 27.29
N SER A 91 -2.72 -19.53 26.68
CA SER A 91 -1.51 -20.03 26.01
C SER A 91 -0.95 -18.92 25.11
N PRO A 92 0.36 -18.64 25.13
CA PRO A 92 0.95 -17.59 24.29
C PRO A 92 0.57 -17.88 22.82
N LYS A 93 -0.15 -16.94 22.19
CA LYS A 93 -0.69 -17.13 20.83
C LYS A 93 0.39 -17.24 19.75
N GLY A 94 1.65 -16.95 20.09
CA GLY A 94 2.75 -17.04 19.15
C GLY A 94 2.64 -16.04 17.98
N ILE A 95 2.90 -16.49 16.76
CA ILE A 95 2.89 -15.64 15.56
C ILE A 95 1.82 -16.13 14.60
N THR A 96 0.88 -15.25 14.23
CA THR A 96 0.04 -15.43 13.04
C THR A 96 0.76 -14.86 11.84
N LEU A 97 1.04 -15.66 10.82
CA LEU A 97 1.80 -15.23 9.64
C LEU A 97 1.31 -15.94 8.38
N MET A 98 1.00 -15.17 7.37
CA MET A 98 0.63 -15.66 6.04
C MET A 98 1.82 -15.66 5.07
N SER A 99 1.86 -16.65 4.18
CA SER A 99 2.81 -16.69 3.08
C SER A 99 2.28 -15.89 1.91
N VAL A 100 2.71 -14.64 1.78
CA VAL A 100 2.33 -13.71 0.71
C VAL A 100 3.56 -13.44 -0.17
N PRO A 101 3.46 -13.53 -1.52
CA PRO A 101 4.53 -13.09 -2.40
C PRO A 101 4.92 -11.65 -2.13
N PHE A 102 6.20 -11.31 -2.34
CA PHE A 102 6.69 -9.97 -2.15
C PHE A 102 7.24 -9.37 -3.44
N THR A 103 6.87 -8.12 -3.70
CA THR A 103 7.57 -7.24 -4.64
C THR A 103 7.65 -5.83 -4.07
N SER A 104 8.73 -5.11 -4.41
CA SER A 104 8.77 -3.66 -4.27
C SER A 104 7.98 -3.04 -5.44
N GLN A 105 7.39 -1.87 -5.25
CA GLN A 105 6.76 -1.09 -6.32
C GLN A 105 7.76 -0.69 -7.42
N ALA A 106 9.04 -0.60 -7.08
CA ALA A 106 10.15 -0.43 -8.02
C ALA A 106 11.12 -1.63 -7.96
N PRO A 107 10.79 -2.78 -8.59
CA PRO A 107 11.52 -4.03 -8.44
C PRO A 107 13.00 -3.95 -8.84
N PHE A 108 13.32 -3.10 -9.82
CA PHE A 108 14.68 -2.82 -10.29
C PHE A 108 15.23 -1.47 -9.82
N GLY A 109 14.49 -0.77 -8.95
CA GLY A 109 14.88 0.56 -8.47
C GLY A 109 14.60 1.68 -9.46
N GLY A 110 13.63 1.53 -10.35
CA GLY A 110 13.23 2.51 -11.37
C GLY A 110 12.39 3.65 -10.83
N TRP A 111 12.76 4.26 -9.71
CA TRP A 111 12.03 5.33 -9.03
C TRP A 111 11.82 6.62 -9.84
N SER A 112 12.47 6.76 -10.98
CA SER A 112 12.23 7.89 -11.90
C SER A 112 11.01 7.71 -12.80
N ASP A 113 10.46 6.50 -12.90
CA ASP A 113 9.17 6.24 -13.52
C ASP A 113 8.07 6.50 -12.46
N LEU A 114 7.23 7.50 -12.70
CA LEU A 114 6.19 7.92 -11.77
C LEU A 114 5.20 6.80 -11.43
N ARG A 115 4.97 5.84 -12.35
CA ARG A 115 4.13 4.66 -12.08
C ARG A 115 4.76 3.72 -11.06
N GLN A 116 6.08 3.74 -10.91
CA GLN A 116 6.80 2.99 -9.89
C GLN A 116 6.99 3.80 -8.61
N GLU A 117 7.15 5.10 -8.73
CA GLU A 117 7.31 6.00 -7.58
C GLU A 117 6.00 6.06 -6.78
N ASP A 118 4.86 6.10 -7.46
CA ASP A 118 3.51 6.16 -6.88
C ASP A 118 2.81 4.78 -6.80
N GLY A 119 3.49 3.70 -7.19
CA GLY A 119 2.90 2.36 -7.40
C GLY A 119 2.67 1.53 -6.14
N CYS A 120 2.41 2.13 -4.98
CA CYS A 120 2.23 1.38 -3.74
C CYS A 120 0.89 0.63 -3.69
N GLU A 121 -0.17 1.17 -4.21
CA GLU A 121 -1.48 0.54 -4.32
C GLU A 121 -1.47 -0.63 -5.30
N GLU A 122 -0.85 -0.43 -6.47
CA GLU A 122 -0.72 -1.45 -7.51
C GLU A 122 0.11 -2.63 -7.02
N ALA A 123 1.28 -2.35 -6.40
CA ALA A 123 2.15 -3.39 -5.88
C ALA A 123 1.51 -4.15 -4.70
N SER A 124 0.80 -3.44 -3.81
CA SER A 124 0.09 -4.07 -2.70
C SER A 124 -1.08 -4.93 -3.20
N SER A 125 -1.88 -4.42 -4.13
CA SER A 125 -2.96 -5.17 -4.76
C SER A 125 -2.44 -6.39 -5.51
N LEU A 126 -1.35 -6.26 -6.26
CA LEU A 126 -0.70 -7.37 -6.94
C LEU A 126 -0.27 -8.47 -5.97
N MET A 127 0.43 -8.12 -4.89
CA MET A 127 0.85 -9.08 -3.87
C MET A 127 -0.35 -9.80 -3.22
N ALA A 128 -1.41 -9.07 -2.90
CA ALA A 128 -2.64 -9.62 -2.34
C ALA A 128 -3.29 -10.60 -3.32
N MET A 129 -3.47 -10.21 -4.57
CA MET A 129 -4.11 -11.05 -5.60
C MET A 129 -3.30 -12.29 -5.96
N LEU A 130 -1.97 -12.20 -5.94
CA LEU A 130 -1.12 -13.38 -6.09
C LEU A 130 -1.35 -14.39 -4.96
N CYS A 131 -1.47 -13.91 -3.72
CA CYS A 131 -1.76 -14.75 -2.58
C CYS A 131 -3.15 -15.41 -2.67
N VAL A 132 -4.19 -14.64 -3.01
CA VAL A 132 -5.56 -15.15 -3.25
C VAL A 132 -5.54 -16.25 -4.32
N LYS A 133 -4.76 -16.07 -5.39
CA LYS A 133 -4.57 -17.08 -6.47
C LYS A 133 -3.63 -18.22 -6.09
N GLY A 134 -3.18 -18.32 -4.83
CA GLY A 134 -2.32 -19.38 -4.32
C GLY A 134 -0.88 -19.37 -4.85
N LYS A 135 -0.44 -18.25 -5.43
CA LYS A 135 0.96 -18.06 -5.86
C LYS A 135 1.83 -17.78 -4.62
N LYS A 136 3.08 -18.25 -4.68
CA LYS A 136 4.04 -18.10 -3.56
C LYS A 136 5.15 -17.11 -3.84
N GLU A 137 5.38 -16.81 -5.11
CA GLU A 137 6.46 -15.92 -5.57
C GLU A 137 6.08 -15.24 -6.88
N ILE A 138 6.81 -14.21 -7.22
CA ILE A 138 6.74 -13.48 -8.49
C ILE A 138 8.16 -13.03 -8.86
N SER A 139 8.52 -13.10 -10.13
CA SER A 139 9.78 -12.54 -10.61
C SER A 139 9.72 -11.01 -10.66
N LYS A 140 10.87 -10.35 -10.63
CA LYS A 140 10.93 -8.88 -10.72
C LYS A 140 10.42 -8.36 -12.06
N GLU A 141 10.67 -9.11 -13.13
CA GLU A 141 10.23 -8.80 -14.48
C GLU A 141 8.71 -8.84 -14.59
N GLU A 142 8.08 -9.92 -14.06
CA GLU A 142 6.63 -10.06 -14.02
C GLU A 142 6.00 -8.99 -13.12
N ALA A 143 6.59 -8.73 -11.96
CA ALA A 143 6.09 -7.71 -11.04
C ALA A 143 6.12 -6.32 -11.68
N LEU A 144 7.24 -5.91 -12.29
CA LEU A 144 7.34 -4.64 -12.99
C LEU A 144 6.29 -4.53 -14.10
N LYS A 145 6.19 -5.57 -14.93
CA LYS A 145 5.22 -5.58 -16.04
C LYS A 145 3.79 -5.39 -15.53
N GLU A 146 3.44 -6.07 -14.44
CA GLU A 146 2.08 -6.04 -13.92
C GLU A 146 1.77 -4.70 -13.23
N ILE A 147 2.69 -4.17 -12.41
CA ILE A 147 2.54 -2.84 -11.77
C ILE A 147 2.31 -1.77 -12.82
N LEU A 148 3.13 -1.73 -13.88
CA LEU A 148 2.96 -0.76 -14.97
C LEU A 148 1.64 -0.96 -15.72
N ALA A 149 1.20 -2.21 -15.91
CA ALA A 149 -0.05 -2.50 -16.59
C ALA A 149 -1.27 -2.06 -15.77
N ILE A 150 -1.24 -2.18 -14.43
CA ILE A 150 -2.30 -1.66 -13.54
C ILE A 150 -2.35 -0.13 -13.65
N SER A 151 -1.22 0.55 -13.49
CA SER A 151 -1.16 2.02 -13.61
C SER A 151 -1.62 2.53 -14.97
N ASP A 152 -1.22 1.87 -16.07
CA ASP A 152 -1.65 2.22 -17.43
C ASP A 152 -3.17 2.00 -17.60
N PHE A 153 -3.73 0.94 -17.03
CA PHE A 153 -5.17 0.68 -17.02
C PHE A 153 -5.93 1.77 -16.24
N GLU A 154 -5.45 2.15 -15.05
CA GLU A 154 -6.10 3.22 -14.28
C GLU A 154 -6.03 4.56 -15.01
N LEU A 155 -4.92 4.85 -15.68
CA LEU A 155 -4.80 6.05 -16.50
C LEU A 155 -5.79 6.05 -17.67
N GLU A 156 -5.96 4.92 -18.35
CA GLU A 156 -6.87 4.78 -19.49
C GLU A 156 -8.34 4.87 -19.08
N GLU A 157 -8.74 4.15 -18.01
CA GLU A 157 -10.15 4.03 -17.60
C GLU A 157 -10.61 5.17 -16.69
N TYR A 158 -9.72 5.74 -15.87
CA TYR A 158 -10.08 6.73 -14.84
C TYR A 158 -9.36 8.07 -14.98
N GLY A 159 -8.40 8.17 -15.90
CA GLY A 159 -7.65 9.40 -16.17
C GLY A 159 -6.50 9.68 -15.20
N SER A 160 -6.28 8.83 -14.19
CA SER A 160 -5.16 8.92 -13.26
C SER A 160 -4.98 7.60 -12.51
N TYR A 161 -3.72 7.25 -12.22
CA TYR A 161 -3.32 6.13 -11.36
C TYR A 161 -2.80 6.60 -9.98
N MET A 162 -2.61 7.91 -9.80
CA MET A 162 -1.97 8.44 -8.60
C MET A 162 -2.91 8.43 -7.39
N ASP A 163 -2.36 8.02 -6.23
CA ASP A 163 -3.00 8.10 -4.92
C ASP A 163 -4.44 7.57 -4.91
N THR A 164 -4.67 6.27 -4.94
CA THR A 164 -6.03 5.74 -4.81
C THR A 164 -6.44 5.53 -3.36
N SER A 165 -7.62 6.05 -2.98
CA SER A 165 -8.23 5.76 -1.67
C SER A 165 -8.49 4.27 -1.49
N ALA A 166 -8.67 3.80 -0.25
CA ALA A 166 -9.03 2.40 -0.01
C ALA A 166 -10.26 1.95 -0.83
N SER A 167 -11.27 2.80 -0.96
CA SER A 167 -12.46 2.52 -1.76
C SER A 167 -12.16 2.43 -3.25
N ASP A 168 -11.35 3.35 -3.78
CA ASP A 168 -11.03 3.35 -5.22
C ASP A 168 -10.00 2.26 -5.56
N THR A 169 -9.11 1.87 -4.65
CA THR A 169 -8.24 0.71 -4.82
C THR A 169 -9.06 -0.57 -5.03
N ILE A 170 -10.13 -0.79 -4.22
CA ILE A 170 -11.05 -1.90 -4.45
C ILE A 170 -11.69 -1.77 -5.82
N LYS A 171 -12.33 -0.64 -6.11
CA LYS A 171 -13.12 -0.44 -7.32
C LYS A 171 -12.28 -0.55 -8.59
N ARG A 172 -11.12 0.13 -8.63
CA ARG A 172 -10.33 0.29 -9.84
C ARG A 172 -9.38 -0.87 -10.06
N ILE A 173 -8.67 -1.30 -8.99
CA ILE A 173 -7.63 -2.31 -9.10
C ILE A 173 -8.21 -3.70 -8.84
N LEU A 174 -8.84 -3.93 -7.67
CA LEU A 174 -9.29 -5.29 -7.34
C LEU A 174 -10.47 -5.73 -8.21
N VAL A 175 -11.50 -4.90 -8.36
CA VAL A 175 -12.70 -5.26 -9.14
C VAL A 175 -12.47 -5.08 -10.63
N ALA A 176 -12.10 -3.87 -11.08
CA ALA A 176 -12.10 -3.58 -12.51
C ALA A 176 -10.91 -4.19 -13.25
N TYR A 177 -9.71 -4.25 -12.64
CA TYR A 177 -8.53 -4.82 -13.28
C TYR A 177 -8.39 -6.32 -13.01
N PHE A 178 -8.53 -6.76 -11.75
CA PHE A 178 -8.31 -8.17 -11.38
C PHE A 178 -9.55 -9.06 -11.43
N ASP A 179 -10.75 -8.49 -11.65
CA ASP A 179 -12.05 -9.19 -11.61
C ASP A 179 -12.28 -9.90 -10.26
N TYR A 180 -11.95 -9.21 -9.15
CA TYR A 180 -12.10 -9.71 -7.78
C TYR A 180 -13.01 -8.79 -6.97
N ASP A 181 -14.24 -9.26 -6.68
CA ASP A 181 -15.30 -8.52 -6.02
C ASP A 181 -15.58 -8.95 -4.56
N GLU A 182 -14.75 -9.87 -4.03
CA GLU A 182 -14.88 -10.37 -2.65
C GLU A 182 -14.11 -9.54 -1.61
N ALA A 183 -13.51 -8.40 -2.02
CA ALA A 183 -12.82 -7.52 -1.10
C ALA A 183 -13.79 -6.70 -0.26
N GLU A 184 -13.56 -6.66 1.06
CA GLU A 184 -14.37 -5.88 1.99
C GLU A 184 -13.63 -4.61 2.44
N LEU A 185 -14.34 -3.47 2.44
CA LEU A 185 -13.85 -2.21 2.98
C LEU A 185 -14.40 -1.99 4.38
N GLN A 186 -13.50 -1.85 5.35
CA GLN A 186 -13.86 -1.52 6.72
C GLN A 186 -13.28 -0.17 7.12
N TYR A 187 -14.10 0.67 7.75
CA TYR A 187 -13.74 1.98 8.25
C TYR A 187 -13.86 2.05 9.77
N ASP A 188 -13.20 3.07 10.34
CA ASP A 188 -13.26 3.38 11.76
C ASP A 188 -12.85 2.20 12.64
N ILE A 189 -11.85 1.46 12.17
CA ILE A 189 -11.30 0.24 12.73
C ILE A 189 -10.41 0.48 13.95
N GLU A 190 -10.25 -0.56 14.76
CA GLU A 190 -9.27 -0.67 15.83
C GLU A 190 -8.15 -1.65 15.44
N ALA A 191 -7.03 -1.66 16.18
CA ALA A 191 -5.92 -2.57 15.90
C ALA A 191 -6.32 -4.04 16.06
N GLU A 192 -7.26 -4.31 16.95
CA GLU A 192 -7.84 -5.63 17.21
C GLU A 192 -8.63 -6.16 16.02
N ASP A 193 -9.28 -5.28 15.23
CA ASP A 193 -10.00 -5.69 14.02
C ASP A 193 -9.03 -6.24 12.98
N ILE A 194 -7.86 -5.59 12.84
CA ILE A 194 -6.79 -6.07 11.94
C ILE A 194 -6.31 -7.45 12.41
N ILE A 195 -6.03 -7.61 13.70
CA ILE A 195 -5.57 -8.88 14.27
C ILE A 195 -6.62 -9.97 14.05
N ALA A 196 -7.89 -9.66 14.26
CA ALA A 196 -8.99 -10.61 14.07
C ALA A 196 -9.10 -11.09 12.60
N GLU A 197 -8.88 -10.21 11.62
CA GLU A 197 -8.86 -10.62 10.21
C GLU A 197 -7.65 -11.50 9.88
N LEU A 198 -6.48 -11.18 10.42
CA LEU A 198 -5.29 -12.03 10.27
C LEU A 198 -5.47 -13.42 10.89
N GLU A 199 -6.16 -13.53 12.04
CA GLU A 199 -6.48 -14.82 12.69
C GLU A 199 -7.43 -15.68 11.85
N LYS A 200 -8.34 -15.06 11.10
CA LYS A 200 -9.21 -15.75 10.12
C LYS A 200 -8.44 -16.23 8.88
N GLY A 201 -7.18 -15.81 8.71
CA GLY A 201 -6.37 -16.11 7.53
C GLY A 201 -6.60 -15.14 6.37
N ASN A 202 -7.25 -14.01 6.61
CA ASN A 202 -7.45 -12.96 5.63
C ASN A 202 -6.21 -12.08 5.50
N ILE A 203 -6.01 -11.51 4.31
CA ILE A 203 -5.00 -10.49 4.05
C ILE A 203 -5.60 -9.13 4.35
N VAL A 204 -4.85 -8.27 5.02
CA VAL A 204 -5.25 -6.89 5.26
C VAL A 204 -4.34 -5.95 4.46
N MET A 205 -4.95 -5.05 3.70
CA MET A 205 -4.27 -3.96 3.01
C MET A 205 -4.81 -2.64 3.55
N ALA A 206 -3.94 -1.69 3.85
CA ALA A 206 -4.38 -0.43 4.45
C ALA A 206 -3.60 0.78 3.92
N PRO A 207 -4.25 1.96 3.85
CA PRO A 207 -3.60 3.22 3.53
C PRO A 207 -2.95 3.85 4.78
N PHE A 208 -1.79 4.49 4.58
CA PHE A 208 -0.97 5.03 5.67
C PHE A 208 -0.49 6.45 5.41
N ASN A 209 -0.17 7.13 6.49
CA ASN A 209 0.83 8.18 6.48
C ASN A 209 2.21 7.52 6.60
N GLY A 210 2.91 7.32 5.49
CA GLY A 210 4.20 6.63 5.47
C GLY A 210 5.29 7.35 6.27
N ARG A 211 5.19 8.69 6.44
CA ARG A 211 6.10 9.44 7.31
C ARG A 211 5.98 9.02 8.77
N LYS A 212 4.74 8.68 9.23
CA LYS A 212 4.49 8.22 10.61
C LYS A 212 4.91 6.77 10.84
N LEU A 213 5.07 5.97 9.79
CA LEU A 213 5.61 4.62 9.90
C LEU A 213 7.07 4.62 10.37
N GLY A 214 7.82 5.68 10.08
CA GLY A 214 9.21 5.79 10.51
C GLY A 214 10.12 4.71 9.97
N ASN A 215 9.81 4.15 8.78
CA ASN A 215 10.61 3.09 8.17
C ASN A 215 11.99 3.62 7.79
N PRO A 216 13.08 3.10 8.37
CA PRO A 216 14.45 3.58 8.12
C PRO A 216 14.94 3.33 6.70
N ASN A 217 14.21 2.51 5.93
CA ASN A 217 14.53 2.21 4.54
C ASN A 217 13.86 3.16 3.54
N PHE A 218 13.02 4.08 4.01
CA PHE A 218 12.46 5.13 3.17
C PHE A 218 13.46 6.28 2.98
N VAL A 219 13.39 6.93 1.83
CA VAL A 219 14.04 8.23 1.63
C VAL A 219 13.33 9.25 2.52
N ALA A 220 14.07 9.92 3.41
CA ALA A 220 13.48 10.89 4.33
C ALA A 220 12.81 12.06 3.58
N PRO A 221 11.62 12.50 4.01
CA PRO A 221 10.91 12.15 5.26
C PRO A 221 9.99 10.92 5.13
N GLY A 222 10.00 10.18 4.04
CA GLY A 222 9.07 9.13 3.69
C GLY A 222 7.84 9.65 2.94
N PRO A 223 7.06 8.75 2.32
CA PRO A 223 5.87 9.11 1.56
C PRO A 223 4.77 9.65 2.48
N GLU A 224 4.04 10.65 2.03
CA GLU A 224 2.90 11.16 2.78
C GLU A 224 1.68 10.22 2.67
N ARG A 225 1.52 9.62 1.50
CA ARG A 225 0.54 8.58 1.20
C ARG A 225 1.28 7.30 0.94
N HIS A 226 0.76 6.21 1.45
CA HIS A 226 1.38 4.91 1.28
C HIS A 226 0.35 3.81 1.47
N MET A 227 0.50 2.72 0.76
CA MET A 227 -0.27 1.51 0.96
C MET A 227 0.64 0.31 1.11
N LEU A 228 0.34 -0.58 2.06
CA LEU A 228 1.07 -1.82 2.26
C LEU A 228 0.15 -2.94 2.72
N LEU A 229 0.67 -4.17 2.68
CA LEU A 229 -0.01 -5.35 3.19
C LEU A 229 0.42 -5.65 4.62
N ILE A 230 -0.54 -5.95 5.48
CA ILE A 230 -0.33 -6.55 6.80
C ILE A 230 -0.60 -8.04 6.65
N ILE A 231 0.43 -8.85 6.88
CA ILE A 231 0.43 -10.29 6.61
C ILE A 231 0.57 -11.15 7.86
N GLY A 232 0.71 -10.54 9.02
CA GLY A 232 0.82 -11.27 10.28
C GLY A 232 0.93 -10.36 11.49
N TYR A 233 0.86 -11.00 12.66
CA TYR A 233 1.02 -10.36 13.97
C TYR A 233 1.81 -11.26 14.92
N ASP A 234 2.78 -10.66 15.59
CA ASP A 234 3.59 -11.29 16.64
C ASP A 234 3.07 -10.83 18.00
N TYR A 235 2.40 -11.73 18.72
CA TYR A 235 1.77 -11.44 20.00
C TYR A 235 2.79 -11.16 21.11
N ASP A 236 3.94 -11.83 21.07
CA ASP A 236 4.98 -11.69 22.11
C ASP A 236 5.67 -10.34 22.02
N LYS A 237 5.89 -9.88 20.78
CA LYS A 237 6.57 -8.59 20.50
C LYS A 237 5.60 -7.43 20.30
N LYS A 238 4.33 -7.70 20.13
CA LYS A 238 3.29 -6.72 19.75
C LYS A 238 3.66 -5.99 18.46
N GLU A 239 4.06 -6.74 17.44
CA GLU A 239 4.46 -6.21 16.13
C GLU A 239 3.57 -6.74 15.02
N PHE A 240 3.15 -5.86 14.13
CA PHE A 240 2.61 -6.26 12.84
C PHE A 240 3.73 -6.64 11.88
N ILE A 241 3.52 -7.71 11.12
CA ILE A 241 4.41 -8.19 10.07
C ILE A 241 3.80 -7.79 8.74
N THR A 242 4.58 -7.11 7.89
CA THR A 242 4.07 -6.48 6.67
C THR A 242 4.89 -6.87 5.44
N ASN A 243 4.26 -6.77 4.27
CA ASN A 243 4.95 -6.64 2.99
C ASN A 243 4.79 -5.18 2.53
N ASP A 244 5.87 -4.41 2.68
CA ASP A 244 5.91 -2.98 2.40
C ASP A 244 6.55 -2.73 1.02
N PRO A 245 5.77 -2.34 -0.02
CA PRO A 245 6.31 -2.17 -1.37
C PRO A 245 7.20 -0.93 -1.55
N GLY A 246 7.14 0.05 -0.64
CA GLY A 246 7.90 1.30 -0.72
C GLY A 246 9.41 1.13 -0.54
N THR A 247 9.87 -0.09 -0.32
CA THR A 247 11.30 -0.40 -0.20
C THR A 247 11.61 -1.83 -0.64
N ARG A 248 12.84 -2.05 -1.12
CA ARG A 248 13.33 -3.40 -1.44
C ARG A 248 13.53 -4.29 -0.21
N LEU A 249 13.56 -3.70 0.98
CA LEU A 249 13.73 -4.39 2.27
C LEU A 249 12.40 -4.55 3.02
N GLY A 250 11.27 -4.40 2.32
CA GLY A 250 9.94 -4.43 2.92
C GLY A 250 9.32 -5.82 3.12
N LYS A 251 9.96 -6.89 2.63
CA LYS A 251 9.46 -8.26 2.84
C LYS A 251 9.51 -8.65 4.30
N GLY A 252 8.33 -8.91 4.89
CA GLY A 252 8.22 -9.30 6.29
C GLY A 252 8.72 -8.22 7.25
N PHE A 253 8.69 -6.94 6.83
CA PHE A 253 9.11 -5.84 7.68
C PHE A 253 8.17 -5.71 8.88
N ARG A 254 8.73 -5.41 10.04
CA ARG A 254 8.01 -5.38 11.30
C ARG A 254 7.83 -3.96 11.79
N TYR A 255 6.63 -3.65 12.18
CA TYR A 255 6.27 -2.37 12.80
C TYR A 255 5.69 -2.65 14.19
N ASP A 256 6.08 -1.85 15.16
CA ASP A 256 5.36 -1.79 16.44
C ASP A 256 3.86 -1.58 16.21
N ARG A 257 3.02 -2.25 17.01
CA ARG A 257 1.57 -2.23 16.85
C ARG A 257 1.00 -0.82 16.84
N ASP A 258 1.41 0.00 17.79
CA ASP A 258 0.83 1.32 17.99
C ASP A 258 1.37 2.31 16.94
N VAL A 259 2.63 2.15 16.52
CA VAL A 259 3.22 2.93 15.43
C VAL A 259 2.47 2.68 14.13
N LEU A 260 2.30 1.41 13.75
CA LEU A 260 1.58 1.06 12.52
C LEU A 260 0.13 1.55 12.59
N PHE A 261 -0.59 1.23 13.67
CA PHE A 261 -1.99 1.59 13.80
C PHE A 261 -2.21 3.10 13.80
N THR A 262 -1.34 3.88 14.47
CA THR A 262 -1.40 5.34 14.46
C THR A 262 -1.14 5.92 13.07
N ALA A 263 -0.34 5.25 12.25
CA ALA A 263 -0.02 5.68 10.89
C ALA A 263 -1.15 5.41 9.89
N ILE A 264 -2.08 4.46 10.16
CA ILE A 264 -3.22 4.18 9.25
C ILE A 264 -4.06 5.46 9.09
N ARG A 265 -4.28 5.83 7.84
CA ARG A 265 -5.08 7.01 7.45
C ARG A 265 -5.48 6.91 5.99
N ASP A 266 -6.77 6.85 5.72
CA ASP A 266 -7.28 6.93 4.36
C ASP A 266 -7.08 8.34 3.77
N TYR A 267 -7.06 8.42 2.45
CA TYR A 267 -6.87 9.66 1.70
C TYR A 267 -7.77 9.68 0.47
N ALA A 268 -7.98 10.88 -0.08
CA ALA A 268 -8.77 11.04 -1.29
C ALA A 268 -7.96 10.60 -2.50
N THR A 269 -8.63 9.96 -3.47
CA THR A 269 -8.03 9.61 -4.75
C THR A 269 -7.70 10.86 -5.55
N GLY A 270 -6.45 10.92 -6.03
CA GLY A 270 -5.96 11.98 -6.91
C GLY A 270 -4.67 12.61 -6.42
N GLU A 271 -3.84 13.03 -7.38
CA GLU A 271 -2.51 13.55 -7.15
C GLU A 271 -2.50 14.71 -6.15
N ASN A 272 -1.77 14.54 -5.05
CA ASN A 272 -1.52 15.56 -4.03
C ASN A 272 -2.78 16.26 -3.47
N LEU A 273 -3.94 15.61 -3.50
CA LEU A 273 -5.15 16.18 -2.90
C LEU A 273 -4.97 16.35 -1.38
N PRO A 274 -5.55 17.41 -0.78
CA PRO A 274 -5.48 17.59 0.66
C PRO A 274 -6.04 16.37 1.42
N ILE A 275 -5.29 15.86 2.38
CA ILE A 275 -5.77 14.80 3.26
C ILE A 275 -6.56 15.44 4.39
N VAL A 276 -7.86 15.13 4.44
CA VAL A 276 -8.80 15.67 5.42
C VAL A 276 -9.13 14.60 6.45
N GLY A 277 -8.84 14.89 7.72
CA GLY A 277 -9.12 13.98 8.83
C GLY A 277 -8.10 12.87 9.00
N ASN A 278 -8.47 11.90 9.84
CA ASN A 278 -7.64 10.73 10.17
C ASN A 278 -8.49 9.45 10.14
N ARG A 279 -9.40 9.33 9.18
CA ARG A 279 -10.25 8.16 9.08
C ARG A 279 -9.40 6.92 8.82
N LYS A 280 -9.51 5.95 9.70
CA LYS A 280 -8.84 4.66 9.55
C LYS A 280 -9.64 3.77 8.63
N ALA A 281 -8.93 3.10 7.73
CA ALA A 281 -9.54 2.16 6.80
C ALA A 281 -8.66 0.94 6.62
N MET A 282 -9.29 -0.21 6.35
CA MET A 282 -8.61 -1.38 5.83
C MET A 282 -9.44 -2.05 4.75
N ILE A 283 -8.74 -2.72 3.84
CA ILE A 283 -9.29 -3.59 2.82
C ILE A 283 -8.96 -5.02 3.24
N VAL A 284 -9.98 -5.85 3.36
CA VAL A 284 -9.86 -7.27 3.74
C VAL A 284 -10.07 -8.13 2.51
N LEU A 285 -9.12 -9.03 2.24
CA LEU A 285 -9.22 -10.00 1.16
C LEU A 285 -9.24 -11.41 1.74
N GLY A 286 -10.31 -12.14 1.46
CA GLY A 286 -10.45 -13.55 1.79
C GLY A 286 -9.57 -14.44 0.89
N ARG A 287 -9.27 -15.64 1.38
CA ARG A 287 -8.53 -16.67 0.64
C ARG A 287 -9.48 -17.69 0.04
#